data_da515ec420800641d75ae0451a77200d
#
_entry.id   da515ec420800641d75ae0451a77200d
#
_cell.length_a   1.000
_cell.length_b   1.000
_cell.length_c   1.000
_cell.angle_alpha   90.00
_cell.angle_beta   90.00
_cell.angle_gamma   90.00
#
_symmetry.space_group_name_H-M   'P 1'
#
loop_
_entity.id
_entity.type
_entity.pdbx_description
1 polymer ?
#
loop_
_entity_poly.entity_id
_entity_poly.type
_entity_poly.pdbx_seq_one_letter_code
_entity_poly.pdbx_strand_id
1 'polypeptide(L)'
;MAARKTPLDHGLWLTIIACLLYFAGRAPFAGQWDSFDYLKQIATHRLSDLGFGRPVFIAYNIALWETMRKVFGLGPHQLEAVAMAGTILLGGIGMWLFLCLARKLLPARAAQMAALGFLLSPLYAIYSGYVMTEVPMLAALLAAAVLLWSSDAGRLGGKDLAGGAFFGIAVGIREQAATLAGAFLWILLVRRGTLSSRRRSILRFSAAALATALAPALAIYFHDPASFARRIENWLRILPTGETHLWKNIQASLLYTFLLCPAAWSAALGAAVRRLNVWRRRRAEENSRSGDPACVPEQAGSRAATQSHAWRLETSSAKIFRGIALSLALPLAVLWRDADVQVHPRYLLVVLPASMILCASLYHRWAPSPRAFAVWTALHLLAFGATWVVVQPFRQLQREKKEFARIVRERVPGEALLLAGSYSPVFDYYRALGERPQWTILWSGWGWERNKEEAAILDAWKQGRPVYLCDGPAAWLYFEDQRLDLHFILLPKRKELVAPGLLRVYP
;
A
#
# COMPACT_ATOMS: atom_id res chain seq x y z
N MET A 1 7.04 35.49 -27.21
CA MET A 1 5.91 34.94 -26.44
C MET A 1 6.27 33.52 -25.95
N ALA A 2 6.74 33.37 -24.73
CA ALA A 2 6.98 32.03 -24.15
C ALA A 2 5.61 31.42 -23.82
N ALA A 3 5.24 30.35 -24.52
CA ALA A 3 4.02 29.59 -24.21
C ALA A 3 4.05 29.22 -22.74
N ARG A 4 3.12 29.70 -21.91
CA ARG A 4 2.92 29.29 -20.55
C ARG A 4 2.61 27.79 -20.60
N LYS A 5 3.60 26.95 -20.27
CA LYS A 5 3.39 25.50 -20.14
C LYS A 5 2.20 25.27 -19.21
N THR A 6 1.21 24.54 -19.70
CA THR A 6 -0.01 24.29 -18.93
C THR A 6 0.32 23.41 -17.72
N PRO A 7 -0.40 23.51 -16.61
CA PRO A 7 -0.21 22.64 -15.44
C PRO A 7 -0.32 21.13 -15.76
N LEU A 8 -1.03 20.79 -16.83
CA LEU A 8 -1.16 19.42 -17.34
C LEU A 8 0.18 18.86 -17.82
N ASP A 9 1.03 19.68 -18.50
CA ASP A 9 2.30 19.21 -19.06
C ASP A 9 3.25 18.69 -17.97
N HIS A 10 3.34 19.42 -16.85
CA HIS A 10 4.19 19.01 -15.73
C HIS A 10 3.67 17.75 -15.03
N GLY A 11 2.34 17.55 -14.97
CA GLY A 11 1.73 16.37 -14.38
C GLY A 11 2.01 15.12 -15.21
N LEU A 12 1.87 15.23 -16.53
CA LEU A 12 2.14 14.13 -17.45
C LEU A 12 3.61 13.68 -17.37
N TRP A 13 4.55 14.63 -17.44
CA TRP A 13 5.98 14.31 -17.32
C TRP A 13 6.32 13.63 -15.99
N LEU A 14 5.78 14.09 -14.87
CA LEU A 14 5.98 13.45 -13.58
C LEU A 14 5.39 12.02 -13.55
N THR A 15 4.24 11.80 -14.17
CA THR A 15 3.66 10.45 -14.30
C THR A 15 4.59 9.53 -15.11
N ILE A 16 5.09 10.01 -16.23
CA ILE A 16 6.03 9.24 -17.07
C ILE A 16 7.31 8.90 -16.29
N ILE A 17 7.91 9.89 -15.63
CA ILE A 17 9.12 9.70 -14.81
C ILE A 17 8.84 8.69 -13.69
N ALA A 18 7.70 8.80 -13.01
CA ALA A 18 7.29 7.86 -11.98
C ALA A 18 7.15 6.43 -12.54
N CYS A 19 6.46 6.26 -13.66
CA CYS A 19 6.33 4.96 -14.30
C CYS A 19 7.69 4.37 -14.71
N LEU A 20 8.59 5.17 -15.27
CA LEU A 20 9.94 4.71 -15.62
C LEU A 20 10.75 4.30 -14.39
N LEU A 21 10.70 5.11 -13.32
CA LEU A 21 11.37 4.82 -12.06
C LEU A 21 10.86 3.54 -11.41
N TYR A 22 9.53 3.36 -11.36
CA TYR A 22 8.91 2.18 -10.76
C TYR A 22 9.11 0.93 -11.63
N PHE A 23 9.12 1.10 -12.96
CA PHE A 23 9.48 0.02 -13.88
C PHE A 23 10.93 -0.44 -13.70
N ALA A 24 11.87 0.50 -13.58
CA ALA A 24 13.26 0.16 -13.26
C ALA A 24 13.38 -0.54 -11.90
N GLY A 25 12.53 -0.15 -10.94
CA GLY A 25 12.43 -0.71 -9.59
C GLY A 25 11.62 -1.99 -9.45
N ARG A 26 10.96 -2.47 -10.53
CA ARG A 26 10.05 -3.61 -10.42
C ARG A 26 10.72 -4.88 -9.92
N ALA A 27 9.96 -5.68 -9.22
CA ALA A 27 10.41 -6.99 -8.78
C ALA A 27 10.76 -7.90 -9.97
N PRO A 28 11.82 -8.69 -9.89
CA PRO A 28 12.15 -9.68 -10.92
C PRO A 28 11.12 -10.80 -11.07
N PHE A 29 10.38 -11.05 -10.00
CA PHE A 29 9.33 -12.04 -9.87
C PHE A 29 8.17 -11.41 -9.09
N ALA A 30 6.93 -11.88 -9.21
CA ALA A 30 5.75 -11.24 -8.58
C ALA A 30 5.89 -11.02 -7.06
N GLY A 31 6.88 -11.64 -6.48
CA GLY A 31 7.60 -11.24 -5.27
C GLY A 31 7.02 -11.68 -3.95
N GLN A 32 5.72 -11.73 -3.80
CA GLN A 32 5.08 -12.07 -2.54
C GLN A 32 4.01 -13.15 -2.74
N TRP A 33 3.72 -13.88 -1.69
CA TRP A 33 2.66 -14.88 -1.64
C TRP A 33 1.33 -14.37 -2.21
N ASP A 34 0.86 -13.22 -1.72
CA ASP A 34 -0.41 -12.62 -2.15
C ASP A 34 -0.42 -12.34 -3.66
N SER A 35 0.72 -11.94 -4.23
CA SER A 35 0.82 -11.63 -5.66
C SER A 35 0.50 -12.84 -6.54
N PHE A 36 0.99 -14.01 -6.17
CA PHE A 36 0.70 -15.24 -6.92
C PHE A 36 -0.73 -15.73 -6.73
N ASP A 37 -1.30 -15.54 -5.54
CA ASP A 37 -2.72 -15.82 -5.33
C ASP A 37 -3.59 -14.89 -6.19
N TYR A 38 -3.26 -13.61 -6.28
CA TYR A 38 -3.94 -12.69 -7.21
C TYR A 38 -3.77 -13.10 -8.68
N LEU A 39 -2.57 -13.45 -9.11
CA LEU A 39 -2.32 -13.92 -10.47
C LEU A 39 -3.10 -15.19 -10.80
N LYS A 40 -3.20 -16.13 -9.86
CA LYS A 40 -4.05 -17.32 -9.98
C LYS A 40 -5.52 -16.95 -10.16
N GLN A 41 -6.03 -16.03 -9.33
CA GLN A 41 -7.42 -15.57 -9.43
C GLN A 41 -7.70 -14.88 -10.78
N ILE A 42 -6.76 -14.08 -11.27
CA ILE A 42 -6.86 -13.44 -12.60
C ILE A 42 -6.86 -14.50 -13.70
N ALA A 43 -5.93 -15.47 -13.66
CA ALA A 43 -5.81 -16.54 -14.66
C ALA A 43 -7.06 -17.43 -14.74
N THR A 44 -7.67 -17.72 -13.60
CA THR A 44 -8.85 -18.60 -13.51
C THR A 44 -10.17 -17.85 -13.60
N HIS A 45 -10.16 -16.52 -13.59
CA HIS A 45 -11.35 -15.67 -13.46
C HIS A 45 -12.21 -16.01 -12.22
N ARG A 46 -11.57 -16.49 -11.15
CA ARG A 46 -12.25 -16.91 -9.90
C ARG A 46 -11.65 -16.17 -8.73
N LEU A 47 -12.52 -15.68 -7.86
CA LEU A 47 -12.10 -15.05 -6.60
C LEU A 47 -11.71 -16.14 -5.60
N SER A 48 -10.67 -15.87 -4.80
CA SER A 48 -10.30 -16.70 -3.66
C SER A 48 -11.42 -16.74 -2.63
N ASP A 49 -11.56 -17.85 -1.91
CA ASP A 49 -12.49 -17.98 -0.79
C ASP A 49 -11.97 -17.34 0.52
N LEU A 50 -10.76 -16.77 0.49
CA LEU A 50 -10.21 -16.02 1.62
C LEU A 50 -10.81 -14.61 1.67
N GLY A 51 -11.71 -14.40 2.63
CA GLY A 51 -12.43 -13.13 2.80
C GLY A 51 -13.18 -12.71 1.53
N PHE A 52 -13.25 -11.40 1.27
CA PHE A 52 -13.88 -10.90 0.04
C PHE A 52 -12.96 -10.92 -1.21
N GLY A 53 -11.72 -11.44 -1.09
CA GLY A 53 -10.86 -11.77 -2.24
C GLY A 53 -10.38 -10.59 -3.09
N ARG A 54 -10.50 -9.33 -2.60
CA ARG A 54 -10.09 -8.12 -3.35
C ARG A 54 -10.80 -7.98 -4.71
N PRO A 55 -12.12 -8.09 -4.81
CA PRO A 55 -12.83 -8.29 -6.06
C PRO A 55 -12.60 -7.18 -7.10
N VAL A 56 -12.52 -5.91 -6.67
CA VAL A 56 -12.28 -4.80 -7.59
C VAL A 56 -10.88 -4.85 -8.19
N PHE A 57 -9.88 -5.22 -7.41
CA PHE A 57 -8.50 -5.38 -7.90
C PHE A 57 -8.39 -6.52 -8.91
N ILE A 58 -9.01 -7.65 -8.61
CA ILE A 58 -9.03 -8.81 -9.51
C ILE A 58 -9.78 -8.49 -10.80
N ALA A 59 -10.98 -7.89 -10.71
CA ALA A 59 -11.76 -7.49 -11.89
C ALA A 59 -11.01 -6.50 -12.79
N TYR A 60 -10.34 -5.50 -12.20
CA TYR A 60 -9.49 -4.58 -12.95
C TYR A 60 -8.38 -5.31 -13.72
N ASN A 61 -7.66 -6.22 -13.05
CA ASN A 61 -6.57 -6.95 -13.69
C ASN A 61 -7.06 -7.97 -14.72
N ILE A 62 -8.23 -8.60 -14.52
CA ILE A 62 -8.87 -9.44 -15.55
C ILE A 62 -9.19 -8.58 -16.80
N ALA A 63 -9.83 -7.44 -16.62
CA ALA A 63 -10.17 -6.55 -17.74
C ALA A 63 -8.90 -6.08 -18.48
N LEU A 64 -7.87 -5.69 -17.73
CA LEU A 64 -6.58 -5.30 -18.31
C LEU A 64 -5.94 -6.46 -19.08
N TRP A 65 -5.86 -7.65 -18.48
CA TRP A 65 -5.31 -8.84 -19.08
C TRP A 65 -6.02 -9.23 -20.37
N GLU A 66 -7.34 -9.34 -20.33
CA GLU A 66 -8.15 -9.72 -21.49
C GLU A 66 -8.03 -8.71 -22.64
N THR A 67 -7.97 -7.40 -22.29
CA THR A 67 -7.74 -6.34 -23.28
C THR A 67 -6.38 -6.49 -23.94
N MET A 68 -5.31 -6.58 -23.12
CA MET A 68 -3.95 -6.66 -23.63
C MET A 68 -3.71 -7.96 -24.42
N ARG A 69 -4.26 -9.06 -23.94
CA ARG A 69 -4.21 -10.36 -24.66
C ARG A 69 -4.85 -10.28 -26.04
N LYS A 70 -6.04 -9.67 -26.13
CA LYS A 70 -6.76 -9.53 -27.40
C LYS A 70 -6.08 -8.56 -28.37
N VAL A 71 -5.55 -7.44 -27.85
CA VAL A 71 -4.93 -6.40 -28.70
C VAL A 71 -3.55 -6.81 -29.20
N PHE A 72 -2.74 -7.47 -28.35
CA PHE A 72 -1.34 -7.78 -28.64
C PHE A 72 -1.05 -9.26 -28.84
N GLY A 73 -2.03 -10.14 -28.79
CA GLY A 73 -1.85 -11.60 -28.97
C GLY A 73 -0.99 -12.25 -27.87
N LEU A 74 -1.08 -11.72 -26.62
CA LEU A 74 -0.21 -12.16 -25.52
C LEU A 74 -0.53 -13.59 -25.06
N GLY A 75 0.51 -14.37 -24.80
CA GLY A 75 0.39 -15.70 -24.23
C GLY A 75 0.26 -15.69 -22.70
N PRO A 76 -0.21 -16.80 -22.08
CA PRO A 76 -0.46 -16.88 -20.64
C PRO A 76 0.73 -16.47 -19.74
N HIS A 77 1.95 -16.74 -20.18
CA HIS A 77 3.18 -16.39 -19.44
C HIS A 77 3.40 -14.88 -19.23
N GLN A 78 2.70 -14.03 -20.01
CA GLN A 78 2.84 -12.58 -19.94
C GLN A 78 1.88 -11.95 -18.94
N LEU A 79 0.98 -12.74 -18.33
CA LEU A 79 0.02 -12.24 -17.35
C LEU A 79 0.68 -11.51 -16.17
N GLU A 80 1.76 -12.09 -15.61
CA GLU A 80 2.53 -11.47 -14.53
C GLU A 80 3.04 -10.08 -14.93
N ALA A 81 3.63 -9.96 -16.13
CA ALA A 81 4.16 -8.71 -16.64
C ALA A 81 3.07 -7.66 -16.87
N VAL A 82 1.91 -8.08 -17.41
CA VAL A 82 0.76 -7.18 -17.63
C VAL A 82 0.17 -6.68 -16.32
N ALA A 83 -0.05 -7.54 -15.34
CA ALA A 83 -0.57 -7.16 -14.04
C ALA A 83 0.39 -6.21 -13.29
N MET A 84 1.70 -6.47 -13.39
CA MET A 84 2.73 -5.60 -12.83
C MET A 84 2.76 -4.23 -13.53
N ALA A 85 2.68 -4.19 -14.87
CA ALA A 85 2.61 -2.95 -15.63
C ALA A 85 1.37 -2.13 -15.27
N GLY A 86 0.22 -2.80 -15.03
CA GLY A 86 -1.00 -2.16 -14.53
C GLY A 86 -0.81 -1.49 -13.17
N THR A 87 -0.11 -2.14 -12.24
CA THR A 87 0.19 -1.57 -10.92
C THR A 87 1.16 -0.38 -11.04
N ILE A 88 2.18 -0.48 -11.90
CA ILE A 88 3.13 0.63 -12.17
C ILE A 88 2.38 1.84 -12.73
N LEU A 89 1.49 1.63 -13.69
CA LEU A 89 0.67 2.70 -14.27
C LEU A 89 -0.19 3.39 -13.22
N LEU A 90 -0.87 2.62 -12.37
CA LEU A 90 -1.65 3.17 -11.26
C LEU A 90 -0.77 3.89 -10.23
N GLY A 91 0.47 3.43 -10.03
CA GLY A 91 1.47 4.12 -9.23
C GLY A 91 1.82 5.51 -9.80
N GLY A 92 2.04 5.59 -11.11
CA GLY A 92 2.28 6.86 -11.81
C GLY A 92 1.06 7.81 -11.75
N ILE A 93 -0.14 7.28 -11.98
CA ILE A 93 -1.41 8.03 -11.86
C ILE A 93 -1.59 8.53 -10.41
N GLY A 94 -1.30 7.69 -9.42
CA GLY A 94 -1.35 8.08 -8.00
C GLY A 94 -0.40 9.24 -7.71
N MET A 95 0.81 9.23 -8.28
CA MET A 95 1.77 10.34 -8.18
C MET A 95 1.18 11.66 -8.74
N TRP A 96 0.57 11.62 -9.92
CA TRP A 96 -0.07 12.78 -10.51
C TRP A 96 -1.22 13.33 -9.67
N LEU A 97 -2.10 12.42 -9.20
CA LEU A 97 -3.22 12.77 -8.32
C LEU A 97 -2.74 13.39 -7.01
N PHE A 98 -1.66 12.84 -6.44
CA PHE A 98 -1.05 13.40 -5.24
C PHE A 98 -0.51 14.82 -5.48
N LEU A 99 0.17 15.08 -6.60
CA LEU A 99 0.61 16.44 -6.97
C LEU A 99 -0.59 17.39 -7.10
N CYS A 100 -1.69 16.95 -7.75
CA CYS A 100 -2.91 17.73 -7.88
C CYS A 100 -3.50 18.09 -6.50
N LEU A 101 -3.51 17.14 -5.57
CA LEU A 101 -3.98 17.34 -4.20
C LEU A 101 -3.04 18.29 -3.43
N ALA A 102 -1.73 18.04 -3.48
CA ALA A 102 -0.73 18.85 -2.80
C ALA A 102 -0.78 20.33 -3.23
N ARG A 103 -0.94 20.59 -4.54
CA ARG A 103 -1.08 21.97 -5.06
C ARG A 103 -2.33 22.70 -4.57
N LYS A 104 -3.36 21.98 -4.19
CA LYS A 104 -4.58 22.56 -3.62
C LYS A 104 -4.46 22.86 -2.13
N LEU A 105 -3.62 22.10 -1.44
CA LEU A 105 -3.47 22.16 0.02
C LEU A 105 -2.30 23.02 0.47
N LEU A 106 -1.24 23.14 -0.35
CA LEU A 106 0.03 23.71 0.03
C LEU A 106 0.45 24.84 -0.91
N PRO A 107 1.27 25.79 -0.43
CA PRO A 107 1.99 26.72 -1.29
C PRO A 107 2.82 25.97 -2.34
N ALA A 108 3.02 26.56 -3.54
CA ALA A 108 3.62 25.91 -4.69
C ALA A 108 4.92 25.15 -4.37
N ARG A 109 5.81 25.76 -3.57
CA ARG A 109 7.08 25.15 -3.19
C ARG A 109 6.91 23.95 -2.26
N ALA A 110 6.03 24.06 -1.24
CA ALA A 110 5.73 22.97 -0.35
C ALA A 110 5.04 21.80 -1.11
N ALA A 111 4.20 22.12 -2.09
CA ALA A 111 3.58 21.12 -2.96
C ALA A 111 4.61 20.38 -3.82
N GLN A 112 5.63 21.09 -4.34
CA GLN A 112 6.74 20.47 -5.07
C GLN A 112 7.57 19.55 -4.15
N MET A 113 7.86 20.00 -2.91
CA MET A 113 8.56 19.19 -1.91
C MET A 113 7.78 17.91 -1.59
N ALA A 114 6.47 18.06 -1.33
CA ALA A 114 5.60 16.92 -1.04
C ALA A 114 5.59 15.94 -2.22
N ALA A 115 5.44 16.44 -3.45
CA ALA A 115 5.39 15.61 -4.65
C ALA A 115 6.70 14.87 -4.89
N LEU A 116 7.84 15.54 -4.71
CA LEU A 116 9.16 14.92 -4.85
C LEU A 116 9.40 13.87 -3.77
N GLY A 117 9.03 14.16 -2.52
CA GLY A 117 9.12 13.20 -1.43
C GLY A 117 8.22 11.97 -1.65
N PHE A 118 7.03 12.16 -2.20
CA PHE A 118 6.13 11.06 -2.53
C PHE A 118 6.70 10.20 -3.69
N LEU A 119 7.20 10.83 -4.75
CA LEU A 119 7.85 10.16 -5.88
C LEU A 119 9.03 9.29 -5.44
N LEU A 120 9.85 9.82 -4.56
CA LEU A 120 11.07 9.19 -4.04
C LEU A 120 10.82 8.41 -2.75
N SER A 121 9.57 8.23 -2.31
CA SER A 121 9.28 7.38 -1.17
C SER A 121 9.68 5.94 -1.49
N PRO A 122 10.67 5.36 -0.78
CA PRO A 122 11.17 4.02 -1.09
C PRO A 122 10.07 2.97 -1.02
N LEU A 123 9.21 3.07 -0.02
CA LEU A 123 8.12 2.12 0.19
C LEU A 123 7.11 2.17 -0.96
N TYR A 124 6.73 3.37 -1.39
CA TYR A 124 5.80 3.54 -2.51
C TYR A 124 6.38 3.01 -3.82
N ALA A 125 7.67 3.32 -4.09
CA ALA A 125 8.36 2.86 -5.28
C ALA A 125 8.49 1.33 -5.34
N ILE A 126 8.83 0.68 -4.21
CA ILE A 126 8.92 -0.77 -4.12
C ILE A 126 7.56 -1.40 -4.45
N TYR A 127 6.49 -1.00 -3.75
CA TYR A 127 5.18 -1.63 -3.93
C TYR A 127 4.48 -1.24 -5.23
N SER A 128 4.89 -0.15 -5.88
CA SER A 128 4.47 0.14 -7.27
C SER A 128 4.99 -0.88 -8.27
N GLY A 129 6.10 -1.55 -7.97
CA GLY A 129 6.71 -2.59 -8.80
C GLY A 129 6.27 -4.02 -8.47
N TYR A 130 5.21 -4.22 -7.68
CA TYR A 130 4.64 -5.53 -7.32
C TYR A 130 3.18 -5.65 -7.75
N VAL A 131 2.69 -6.86 -7.92
CA VAL A 131 1.26 -7.13 -8.14
C VAL A 131 0.54 -7.12 -6.80
N MET A 132 0.26 -5.91 -6.28
CA MET A 132 -0.27 -5.70 -4.93
C MET A 132 -1.38 -4.65 -4.92
N THR A 133 -2.24 -4.72 -3.91
CA THR A 133 -3.46 -3.90 -3.79
C THR A 133 -3.25 -2.50 -3.23
N GLU A 134 -2.15 -2.26 -2.53
CA GLU A 134 -1.91 -1.03 -1.77
C GLU A 134 -1.80 0.21 -2.68
N VAL A 135 -1.05 0.09 -3.76
CA VAL A 135 -0.84 1.20 -4.70
C VAL A 135 -2.11 1.53 -5.50
N PRO A 136 -2.83 0.55 -6.08
CA PRO A 136 -4.15 0.79 -6.69
C PRO A 136 -5.18 1.40 -5.73
N MET A 137 -5.26 0.91 -4.50
CA MET A 137 -6.10 1.48 -3.45
C MET A 137 -5.77 2.95 -3.22
N LEU A 138 -4.47 3.26 -3.07
CA LEU A 138 -4.02 4.63 -2.81
C LEU A 138 -4.33 5.56 -3.98
N ALA A 139 -4.17 5.11 -5.23
CA ALA A 139 -4.54 5.88 -6.41
C ALA A 139 -6.05 6.22 -6.41
N ALA A 140 -6.91 5.28 -6.07
CA ALA A 140 -8.35 5.51 -5.96
C ALA A 140 -8.69 6.47 -4.81
N LEU A 141 -8.05 6.36 -3.64
CA LEU A 141 -8.21 7.30 -2.53
C LEU A 141 -7.78 8.73 -2.91
N LEU A 142 -6.67 8.87 -3.62
CA LEU A 142 -6.19 10.16 -4.11
C LEU A 142 -7.15 10.77 -5.14
N ALA A 143 -7.73 9.96 -6.04
CA ALA A 143 -8.76 10.41 -6.97
C ALA A 143 -9.99 10.94 -6.23
N ALA A 144 -10.48 10.21 -5.23
CA ALA A 144 -11.57 10.65 -4.36
C ALA A 144 -11.24 11.99 -3.68
N ALA A 145 -10.05 12.11 -3.07
CA ALA A 145 -9.62 13.32 -2.38
C ALA A 145 -9.52 14.53 -3.33
N VAL A 146 -8.95 14.35 -4.53
CA VAL A 146 -8.84 15.41 -5.55
C VAL A 146 -10.21 15.91 -6.00
N LEU A 147 -11.16 15.01 -6.24
CA LEU A 147 -12.54 15.34 -6.64
C LEU A 147 -13.25 16.10 -5.53
N LEU A 148 -13.18 15.61 -4.33
CA LEU A 148 -13.84 16.22 -3.19
C LEU A 148 -13.24 17.59 -2.84
N TRP A 149 -11.94 17.76 -2.91
CA TRP A 149 -11.30 19.04 -2.61
C TRP A 149 -11.50 20.11 -3.70
N SER A 150 -11.90 19.70 -4.92
CA SER A 150 -12.10 20.60 -6.07
C SER A 150 -13.48 21.20 -6.15
N SER A 151 -14.44 20.77 -5.32
CA SER A 151 -15.83 21.17 -5.45
C SER A 151 -16.25 22.11 -4.34
N ASP A 152 -16.90 23.24 -4.74
CA ASP A 152 -17.71 24.02 -3.80
C ASP A 152 -18.98 23.24 -3.49
N ALA A 153 -19.38 23.21 -2.21
CA ALA A 153 -20.59 22.53 -1.80
C ALA A 153 -21.81 23.14 -2.52
N GLY A 154 -22.48 22.33 -3.31
CA GLY A 154 -23.73 22.68 -3.96
C GLY A 154 -23.71 22.90 -5.48
N ARG A 155 -22.55 23.20 -6.11
CA ARG A 155 -22.50 23.45 -7.55
C ARG A 155 -22.33 22.21 -8.44
N LEU A 156 -21.76 21.12 -7.94
CA LEU A 156 -21.42 19.95 -8.75
C LEU A 156 -21.69 18.64 -8.00
N GLY A 157 -22.95 18.25 -7.88
CA GLY A 157 -23.35 16.97 -7.28
C GLY A 157 -22.66 15.73 -7.88
N GLY A 158 -22.21 15.80 -9.13
CA GLY A 158 -21.46 14.73 -9.79
C GLY A 158 -20.08 14.46 -9.18
N LYS A 159 -19.38 15.49 -8.67
CA LYS A 159 -18.06 15.27 -8.03
C LYS A 159 -18.16 14.58 -6.68
N ASP A 160 -19.25 14.81 -5.93
CA ASP A 160 -19.48 14.13 -4.67
C ASP A 160 -19.79 12.65 -4.90
N LEU A 161 -20.60 12.34 -5.91
CA LEU A 161 -20.88 10.97 -6.33
C LEU A 161 -19.61 10.27 -6.84
N ALA A 162 -18.85 10.91 -7.74
CA ALA A 162 -17.62 10.34 -8.26
C ALA A 162 -16.57 10.14 -7.15
N GLY A 163 -16.42 11.10 -6.23
CA GLY A 163 -15.54 10.97 -5.07
C GLY A 163 -15.96 9.81 -4.17
N GLY A 164 -17.26 9.64 -3.91
CA GLY A 164 -17.79 8.50 -3.19
C GLY A 164 -17.53 7.18 -3.92
N ALA A 165 -17.76 7.14 -5.23
CA ALA A 165 -17.49 5.95 -6.03
C ALA A 165 -16.02 5.54 -6.00
N PHE A 166 -15.07 6.47 -6.16
CA PHE A 166 -13.65 6.16 -6.04
C PHE A 166 -13.25 5.72 -4.63
N PHE A 167 -13.86 6.29 -3.59
CA PHE A 167 -13.66 5.83 -2.22
C PHE A 167 -14.17 4.38 -2.04
N GLY A 168 -15.37 4.07 -2.52
CA GLY A 168 -15.91 2.71 -2.48
C GLY A 168 -15.10 1.71 -3.31
N ILE A 169 -14.60 2.12 -4.48
CA ILE A 169 -13.63 1.35 -5.28
C ILE A 169 -12.38 1.04 -4.44
N ALA A 170 -11.83 2.04 -3.74
CA ALA A 170 -10.65 1.85 -2.88
C ALA A 170 -10.92 0.82 -1.77
N VAL A 171 -12.10 0.87 -1.14
CA VAL A 171 -12.54 -0.13 -0.14
C VAL A 171 -12.69 -1.52 -0.77
N GLY A 172 -13.25 -1.62 -1.98
CA GLY A 172 -13.37 -2.87 -2.73
C GLY A 172 -12.02 -3.43 -3.24
N ILE A 173 -11.02 -2.56 -3.42
CA ILE A 173 -9.63 -2.98 -3.67
C ILE A 173 -9.01 -3.50 -2.36
N ARG A 174 -9.21 -2.78 -1.26
CA ARG A 174 -8.69 -3.15 0.05
C ARG A 174 -9.48 -2.48 1.17
N GLU A 175 -10.00 -3.28 2.10
CA GLU A 175 -10.85 -2.84 3.21
C GLU A 175 -10.20 -1.79 4.12
N GLN A 176 -8.87 -1.76 4.21
CA GLN A 176 -8.13 -0.75 4.97
C GLN A 176 -8.44 0.69 4.55
N ALA A 177 -8.88 0.91 3.31
CA ALA A 177 -9.31 2.22 2.85
C ALA A 177 -10.47 2.79 3.69
N ALA A 178 -11.31 1.94 4.26
CA ALA A 178 -12.43 2.34 5.11
C ALA A 178 -11.99 3.13 6.37
N THR A 179 -10.78 2.90 6.86
CA THR A 179 -10.22 3.66 8.00
C THR A 179 -10.10 5.16 7.73
N LEU A 180 -10.08 5.56 6.46
CA LEU A 180 -10.05 6.97 6.05
C LEU A 180 -11.43 7.62 5.93
N ALA A 181 -12.53 6.89 6.15
CA ALA A 181 -13.89 7.43 6.01
C ALA A 181 -14.10 8.71 6.84
N GLY A 182 -13.61 8.73 8.08
CA GLY A 182 -13.68 9.90 8.96
C GLY A 182 -12.98 11.14 8.37
N ALA A 183 -11.83 10.96 7.72
CA ALA A 183 -11.11 12.05 7.06
C ALA A 183 -11.87 12.59 5.84
N PHE A 184 -12.48 11.72 5.03
CA PHE A 184 -13.30 12.13 3.89
C PHE A 184 -14.58 12.83 4.31
N LEU A 185 -15.27 12.33 5.33
CA LEU A 185 -16.43 13.02 5.92
C LEU A 185 -16.04 14.38 6.49
N TRP A 186 -14.87 14.49 7.13
CA TRP A 186 -14.37 15.78 7.60
C TRP A 186 -14.15 16.77 6.46
N ILE A 187 -13.57 16.34 5.33
CA ILE A 187 -13.41 17.19 4.13
C ILE A 187 -14.77 17.76 3.71
N LEU A 188 -15.82 16.94 3.68
CA LEU A 188 -17.16 17.36 3.30
C LEU A 188 -17.80 18.33 4.31
N LEU A 189 -17.56 18.13 5.60
CA LEU A 189 -18.08 18.99 6.68
C LEU A 189 -17.44 20.38 6.70
N VAL A 190 -16.14 20.49 6.38
CA VAL A 190 -15.43 21.78 6.43
C VAL A 190 -15.56 22.61 5.16
N ARG A 191 -16.17 22.08 4.10
CA ARG A 191 -16.41 22.80 2.85
C ARG A 191 -17.24 24.06 3.05
N ARG A 192 -17.01 25.04 2.17
CA ARG A 192 -17.86 26.25 2.10
C ARG A 192 -19.25 25.88 1.62
N GLY A 193 -20.29 26.43 2.25
CA GLY A 193 -21.68 26.18 1.87
C GLY A 193 -22.62 26.11 3.08
N THR A 194 -23.94 26.06 2.80
CA THR A 194 -24.99 25.93 3.81
C THR A 194 -24.98 24.53 4.42
N LEU A 195 -25.54 24.35 5.59
CA LEU A 195 -25.66 23.06 6.27
C LEU A 195 -26.43 22.04 5.40
N SER A 196 -27.48 22.50 4.71
CA SER A 196 -28.27 21.66 3.81
C SER A 196 -27.47 21.18 2.59
N SER A 197 -26.59 22.03 2.03
CA SER A 197 -25.72 21.63 0.93
C SER A 197 -24.66 20.61 1.37
N ARG A 198 -24.09 20.77 2.56
CA ARG A 198 -23.12 19.81 3.14
C ARG A 198 -23.77 18.47 3.41
N ARG A 199 -24.99 18.43 3.99
CA ARG A 199 -25.74 17.19 4.19
C ARG A 199 -25.98 16.46 2.88
N ARG A 200 -26.41 17.16 1.82
CA ARG A 200 -26.59 16.57 0.49
C ARG A 200 -25.29 16.01 -0.09
N SER A 201 -24.18 16.73 0.08
CA SER A 201 -22.85 16.24 -0.35
C SER A 201 -22.45 14.97 0.40
N ILE A 202 -22.63 14.93 1.72
CA ILE A 202 -22.37 13.74 2.54
C ILE A 202 -23.24 12.57 2.10
N LEU A 203 -24.53 12.78 1.91
CA LEU A 203 -25.45 11.72 1.48
C LEU A 203 -25.06 11.15 0.10
N ARG A 204 -24.75 12.02 -0.88
CA ARG A 204 -24.31 11.57 -2.22
C ARG A 204 -23.01 10.79 -2.17
N PHE A 205 -22.03 11.31 -1.43
CA PHE A 205 -20.75 10.62 -1.23
C PHE A 205 -20.96 9.25 -0.58
N SER A 206 -21.69 9.21 0.55
CA SER A 206 -21.91 7.97 1.30
C SER A 206 -22.70 6.95 0.48
N ALA A 207 -23.75 7.39 -0.22
CA ALA A 207 -24.54 6.50 -1.09
C ALA A 207 -23.69 5.89 -2.21
N ALA A 208 -22.89 6.71 -2.91
CA ALA A 208 -22.01 6.21 -3.96
C ALA A 208 -20.89 5.32 -3.39
N ALA A 209 -20.32 5.68 -2.24
CA ALA A 209 -19.28 4.89 -1.58
C ALA A 209 -19.82 3.50 -1.16
N LEU A 210 -20.99 3.47 -0.52
CA LEU A 210 -21.64 2.21 -0.12
C LEU A 210 -22.02 1.37 -1.34
N ALA A 211 -22.65 1.99 -2.36
CA ALA A 211 -23.05 1.28 -3.55
C ALA A 211 -21.86 0.60 -4.24
N THR A 212 -20.74 1.32 -4.41
CA THR A 212 -19.56 0.77 -5.07
C THR A 212 -18.77 -0.19 -4.21
N ALA A 213 -18.71 0.00 -2.89
CA ALA A 213 -18.03 -0.92 -1.98
C ALA A 213 -18.82 -2.24 -1.81
N LEU A 214 -20.16 -2.17 -1.76
CA LEU A 214 -21.03 -3.34 -1.59
C LEU A 214 -21.33 -4.08 -2.89
N ALA A 215 -21.26 -3.42 -4.04
CA ALA A 215 -21.60 -4.04 -5.32
C ALA A 215 -20.88 -5.38 -5.58
N PRO A 216 -19.57 -5.54 -5.34
CA PRO A 216 -18.89 -6.82 -5.51
C PRO A 216 -19.38 -7.89 -4.52
N ALA A 217 -19.64 -7.52 -3.27
CA ALA A 217 -20.15 -8.45 -2.26
C ALA A 217 -21.58 -8.92 -2.60
N LEU A 218 -22.42 -8.00 -3.06
CA LEU A 218 -23.77 -8.32 -3.53
C LEU A 218 -23.73 -9.21 -4.79
N ALA A 219 -22.83 -8.91 -5.73
CA ALA A 219 -22.65 -9.75 -6.91
C ALA A 219 -22.28 -11.19 -6.53
N ILE A 220 -21.36 -11.38 -5.57
CA ILE A 220 -21.01 -12.71 -5.05
C ILE A 220 -22.22 -13.36 -4.38
N TYR A 221 -22.96 -12.63 -3.54
CA TYR A 221 -24.14 -13.13 -2.85
C TYR A 221 -25.20 -13.64 -3.82
N PHE A 222 -25.53 -12.86 -4.85
CA PHE A 222 -26.55 -13.26 -5.82
C PHE A 222 -26.11 -14.39 -6.76
N HIS A 223 -24.80 -14.51 -7.02
CA HIS A 223 -24.26 -15.56 -7.88
C HIS A 223 -24.05 -16.88 -7.13
N ASP A 224 -23.51 -16.83 -5.90
CA ASP A 224 -23.23 -18.00 -5.05
C ASP A 224 -23.36 -17.65 -3.57
N PRO A 225 -24.59 -17.78 -3.00
CA PRO A 225 -24.84 -17.48 -1.57
C PRO A 225 -24.01 -18.33 -0.62
N ALA A 226 -23.69 -19.56 -0.99
CA ALA A 226 -22.88 -20.46 -0.16
C ALA A 226 -21.44 -20.01 -0.10
N SER A 227 -20.87 -19.58 -1.23
CA SER A 227 -19.53 -18.96 -1.26
C SER A 227 -19.50 -17.66 -0.44
N PHE A 228 -20.54 -16.85 -0.51
CA PHE A 228 -20.65 -15.61 0.29
C PHE A 228 -20.63 -15.92 1.79
N ALA A 229 -21.40 -16.91 2.24
CA ALA A 229 -21.44 -17.33 3.66
C ALA A 229 -20.06 -17.82 4.13
N ARG A 230 -19.41 -18.69 3.37
CA ARG A 230 -18.04 -19.16 3.66
C ARG A 230 -17.03 -18.02 3.76
N ARG A 231 -17.14 -16.98 2.91
CA ARG A 231 -16.28 -15.81 2.93
C ARG A 231 -16.44 -14.98 4.20
N ILE A 232 -17.68 -14.79 4.65
CA ILE A 232 -17.96 -14.13 5.94
C ILE A 232 -17.35 -14.92 7.08
N GLU A 233 -17.58 -16.23 7.11
CA GLU A 233 -17.04 -17.11 8.15
C GLU A 233 -15.51 -17.04 8.20
N ASN A 234 -14.86 -17.17 7.04
CA ASN A 234 -13.40 -17.07 6.94
C ASN A 234 -12.89 -15.69 7.36
N TRP A 235 -13.60 -14.62 7.00
CA TRP A 235 -13.23 -13.26 7.40
C TRP A 235 -13.34 -13.05 8.90
N LEU A 236 -14.40 -13.58 9.54
CA LEU A 236 -14.57 -13.53 10.99
C LEU A 236 -13.50 -14.34 11.72
N ARG A 237 -13.05 -15.47 11.16
CA ARG A 237 -11.94 -16.27 11.71
C ARG A 237 -10.58 -15.57 11.62
N ILE A 238 -10.37 -14.73 10.61
CA ILE A 238 -9.11 -13.97 10.42
C ILE A 238 -9.07 -12.72 11.29
N LEU A 239 -10.21 -12.28 11.85
CA LEU A 239 -10.20 -11.17 12.81
C LEU A 239 -9.30 -11.54 14.00
N PRO A 240 -8.35 -10.65 14.36
CA PRO A 240 -7.33 -10.98 15.35
C PRO A 240 -7.93 -11.37 16.69
N THR A 241 -7.70 -12.60 17.10
CA THR A 241 -8.14 -13.14 18.37
C THR A 241 -7.01 -13.02 19.41
N GLY A 242 -6.60 -11.83 19.76
CA GLY A 242 -6.02 -11.70 21.07
C GLY A 242 -4.63 -11.12 21.29
N GLU A 243 -3.56 -11.49 20.65
CA GLU A 243 -2.26 -10.88 20.99
C GLU A 243 -2.01 -9.60 20.21
N THR A 244 -2.18 -8.46 20.88
CA THR A 244 -1.86 -7.16 20.29
C THR A 244 -0.36 -6.94 20.37
N HIS A 245 0.33 -6.97 19.25
CA HIS A 245 1.72 -6.53 19.17
C HIS A 245 1.85 -5.01 19.11
N LEU A 246 0.96 -4.29 19.83
CA LEU A 246 0.84 -2.83 19.79
C LEU A 246 2.20 -2.12 19.87
N TRP A 247 3.01 -2.45 20.88
CA TRP A 247 4.30 -1.81 21.07
C TRP A 247 5.29 -2.10 19.94
N LYS A 248 5.35 -3.33 19.49
CA LYS A 248 6.18 -3.72 18.33
C LYS A 248 5.74 -3.00 17.05
N ASN A 249 4.43 -2.87 16.84
CA ASN A 249 3.88 -2.16 15.69
C ASN A 249 4.16 -0.66 15.75
N ILE A 250 4.11 -0.03 16.92
CA ILE A 250 4.49 1.37 17.11
C ILE A 250 5.97 1.56 16.79
N GLN A 251 6.86 0.72 17.34
CA GLN A 251 8.30 0.79 17.06
C GLN A 251 8.61 0.60 15.58
N ALA A 252 7.99 -0.41 14.95
CA ALA A 252 8.13 -0.64 13.52
C ALA A 252 7.61 0.54 12.69
N SER A 253 6.47 1.15 13.06
CA SER A 253 5.93 2.33 12.39
C SER A 253 6.86 3.52 12.48
N LEU A 254 7.50 3.76 13.64
CA LEU A 254 8.50 4.81 13.80
C LEU A 254 9.73 4.56 12.91
N LEU A 255 10.22 3.33 12.86
CA LEU A 255 11.33 2.95 11.98
C LEU A 255 10.95 3.13 10.51
N TYR A 256 9.80 2.63 10.11
CA TYR A 256 9.34 2.73 8.73
C TYR A 256 8.90 4.14 8.32
N THR A 257 8.65 5.06 9.28
CA THR A 257 8.45 6.49 8.97
C THR A 257 9.64 7.06 8.21
N PHE A 258 10.85 6.55 8.47
CA PHE A 258 12.03 6.89 7.69
C PHE A 258 11.91 6.46 6.22
N LEU A 259 11.36 5.28 5.96
CA LEU A 259 11.12 4.77 4.59
C LEU A 259 9.95 5.45 3.89
N LEU A 260 8.97 5.94 4.66
CA LEU A 260 7.84 6.69 4.10
C LEU A 260 8.24 8.11 3.74
N CYS A 261 8.87 8.81 4.69
CA CYS A 261 9.23 10.22 4.57
C CYS A 261 10.57 10.47 5.28
N PRO A 262 11.70 10.26 4.62
CA PRO A 262 13.03 10.41 5.22
C PRO A 262 13.29 11.78 5.84
N ALA A 263 12.67 12.84 5.30
CA ALA A 263 12.79 14.19 5.84
C ALA A 263 11.91 14.43 7.07
N ALA A 264 11.03 13.51 7.47
CA ALA A 264 10.18 13.68 8.66
C ALA A 264 11.01 13.85 9.93
N TRP A 265 12.07 13.08 10.07
CA TRP A 265 12.98 13.14 11.22
C TRP A 265 13.78 14.44 11.26
N SER A 266 14.27 14.91 10.11
CA SER A 266 14.96 16.21 10.02
C SER A 266 14.01 17.36 10.34
N ALA A 267 12.75 17.27 9.91
CA ALA A 267 11.72 18.23 10.24
C ALA A 267 11.40 18.22 11.75
N ALA A 268 11.22 17.06 12.35
CA ALA A 268 10.96 16.92 13.79
C ALA A 268 12.13 17.43 14.64
N LEU A 269 13.36 17.08 14.28
CA LEU A 269 14.57 17.56 14.95
C LEU A 269 14.72 19.08 14.83
N GLY A 270 14.51 19.63 13.63
CA GLY A 270 14.54 21.08 13.40
C GLY A 270 13.48 21.84 14.23
N ALA A 271 12.29 21.25 14.42
CA ALA A 271 11.26 21.79 15.29
C ALA A 271 11.68 21.78 16.76
N ALA A 272 12.22 20.66 17.22
CA ALA A 272 12.69 20.53 18.60
C ALA A 272 13.80 21.52 18.92
N VAL A 273 14.80 21.65 18.05
CA VAL A 273 15.90 22.61 18.20
C VAL A 273 15.39 24.06 18.24
N ARG A 274 14.45 24.43 17.34
CA ARG A 274 13.85 25.78 17.38
C ARG A 274 13.08 26.06 18.65
N ARG A 275 12.25 25.10 19.12
CA ARG A 275 11.53 25.25 20.38
C ARG A 275 12.50 25.47 21.57
N LEU A 276 13.59 24.69 21.59
CA LEU A 276 14.62 24.81 22.60
C LEU A 276 15.28 26.20 22.57
N ASN A 277 15.60 26.70 21.36
CA ASN A 277 16.21 28.01 21.18
C ASN A 277 15.23 29.15 21.57
N VAL A 278 13.95 29.04 21.24
CA VAL A 278 12.93 29.99 21.63
C VAL A 278 12.74 29.97 23.17
N TRP A 279 12.71 28.79 23.77
CA TRP A 279 12.62 28.63 25.22
C TRP A 279 13.85 29.23 25.93
N ARG A 280 15.06 28.96 25.43
CA ARG A 280 16.30 29.53 25.94
C ARG A 280 16.30 31.07 25.88
N ARG A 281 15.85 31.66 24.77
CA ARG A 281 15.74 33.12 24.62
C ARG A 281 14.75 33.71 25.61
N ARG A 282 13.54 33.13 25.73
CA ARG A 282 12.53 33.60 26.71
C ARG A 282 13.06 33.53 28.12
N ARG A 283 13.75 32.45 28.49
CA ARG A 283 14.33 32.30 29.82
C ARG A 283 15.47 33.32 30.09
N ALA A 284 16.25 33.64 29.06
CA ALA A 284 17.26 34.70 29.15
C ALA A 284 16.62 36.09 29.29
N GLU A 285 15.51 36.38 28.57
CA GLU A 285 14.76 37.61 28.68
C GLU A 285 14.04 37.75 30.05
N GLU A 286 13.50 36.66 30.57
CA GLU A 286 12.91 36.62 31.90
C GLU A 286 13.95 36.88 33.00
N ASN A 287 15.12 36.27 32.89
CA ASN A 287 16.22 36.50 33.83
C ASN A 287 16.80 37.91 33.73
N SER A 288 16.78 38.56 32.58
CA SER A 288 17.21 39.94 32.43
C SER A 288 16.18 40.95 32.93
N ARG A 289 14.89 40.61 32.90
CA ARG A 289 13.80 41.47 33.43
C ARG A 289 13.64 41.39 34.95
N SER A 290 14.12 40.34 35.59
CA SER A 290 14.06 40.22 37.04
C SER A 290 15.03 41.19 37.77
N GLY A 291 15.84 41.96 37.04
CA GLY A 291 16.80 42.92 37.56
C GLY A 291 16.36 44.40 37.56
N ASP A 292 15.20 44.77 36.92
CA ASP A 292 14.83 46.18 36.81
C ASP A 292 13.30 46.41 36.82
N PRO A 293 12.69 46.92 37.89
CA PRO A 293 11.24 47.12 37.98
C PRO A 293 10.74 48.47 37.48
N ALA A 294 11.36 49.11 36.52
CA ALA A 294 10.86 50.39 36.04
C ALA A 294 10.92 50.51 34.53
N CYS A 295 9.79 50.35 33.87
CA CYS A 295 9.28 51.05 32.70
C CYS A 295 8.25 50.20 31.93
N VAL A 296 6.99 50.52 32.12
CA VAL A 296 5.88 50.08 31.25
C VAL A 296 5.68 51.14 30.16
N PRO A 297 5.79 50.85 28.90
CA PRO A 297 5.21 51.69 27.84
C PRO A 297 3.88 51.13 27.35
N GLU A 298 2.90 51.94 27.53
CA GLU A 298 1.56 51.88 26.94
C GLU A 298 1.64 52.02 25.41
N GLN A 299 1.47 50.95 24.67
CA GLN A 299 1.17 50.99 23.24
C GLN A 299 0.12 49.93 22.89
N ALA A 300 -1.14 50.27 23.12
CA ALA A 300 -2.31 49.47 22.76
C ALA A 300 -3.20 50.22 21.80
N GLY A 301 -2.79 50.43 20.56
CA GLY A 301 -3.63 51.19 19.62
C GLY A 301 -3.72 50.73 18.18
N SER A 302 -2.79 49.91 17.69
CA SER A 302 -2.78 49.59 16.22
C SER A 302 -2.88 48.11 15.82
N ARG A 303 -3.19 47.22 16.77
CA ARG A 303 -3.17 45.77 16.52
C ARG A 303 -4.48 45.15 16.01
N ALA A 304 -5.60 45.87 16.01
CA ALA A 304 -6.93 45.31 15.75
C ALA A 304 -7.17 44.94 14.25
N ALA A 305 -6.65 45.68 13.31
CA ALA A 305 -6.90 45.45 11.88
C ALA A 305 -6.06 44.31 11.28
N THR A 306 -4.84 44.11 11.78
CA THR A 306 -3.95 43.01 11.32
C THR A 306 -4.37 41.68 11.92
N GLN A 307 -5.05 41.64 13.06
CA GLN A 307 -5.54 40.43 13.71
C GLN A 307 -6.68 39.73 12.93
N SER A 308 -7.56 40.49 12.26
CA SER A 308 -8.70 39.87 11.54
C SER A 308 -8.27 39.05 10.33
N HIS A 309 -7.20 39.44 9.64
CA HIS A 309 -6.65 38.64 8.49
C HIS A 309 -5.85 37.44 8.98
N ALA A 310 -5.10 37.58 10.07
CA ALA A 310 -4.37 36.44 10.66
C ALA A 310 -5.32 35.37 11.21
N TRP A 311 -6.43 35.73 11.83
CA TRP A 311 -7.47 34.81 12.32
C TRP A 311 -8.15 33.99 11.18
N ARG A 312 -8.39 34.59 10.02
CA ARG A 312 -8.98 33.87 8.87
C ARG A 312 -8.03 32.86 8.26
N LEU A 313 -6.74 33.13 8.23
CA LEU A 313 -5.71 32.20 7.78
C LEU A 313 -5.46 31.08 8.79
N GLU A 314 -5.48 31.39 10.09
CA GLU A 314 -5.37 30.39 11.16
C GLU A 314 -6.53 29.39 11.16
N THR A 315 -7.77 29.85 10.98
CA THR A 315 -8.93 28.94 10.94
C THR A 315 -8.93 28.00 9.73
N SER A 316 -8.42 28.44 8.57
CA SER A 316 -8.28 27.59 7.40
C SER A 316 -7.16 26.54 7.60
N SER A 317 -6.01 26.96 8.13
CA SER A 317 -4.89 26.07 8.43
C SER A 317 -5.24 25.03 9.48
N ALA A 318 -5.98 25.40 10.52
CA ALA A 318 -6.42 24.47 11.57
C ALA A 318 -7.37 23.40 11.02
N LYS A 319 -8.26 23.73 10.09
CA LYS A 319 -9.16 22.76 9.45
C LYS A 319 -8.40 21.73 8.61
N ILE A 320 -7.42 22.18 7.84
CA ILE A 320 -6.55 21.29 7.05
C ILE A 320 -5.76 20.39 7.99
N PHE A 321 -5.17 20.95 9.03
CA PHE A 321 -4.39 20.19 10.01
C PHE A 321 -5.21 19.10 10.72
N ARG A 322 -6.46 19.39 11.11
CA ARG A 322 -7.38 18.38 11.67
C ARG A 322 -7.71 17.27 10.68
N GLY A 323 -7.93 17.59 9.40
CA GLY A 323 -8.14 16.59 8.36
C GLY A 323 -6.93 15.67 8.19
N ILE A 324 -5.72 16.22 8.18
CA ILE A 324 -4.48 15.46 8.15
C ILE A 324 -4.33 14.58 9.40
N ALA A 325 -4.61 15.13 10.59
CA ALA A 325 -4.54 14.38 11.85
C ALA A 325 -5.50 13.18 11.85
N LEU A 326 -6.74 13.34 11.36
CA LEU A 326 -7.69 12.24 11.22
C LEU A 326 -7.23 11.20 10.18
N SER A 327 -6.59 11.66 9.08
CA SER A 327 -6.03 10.76 8.06
C SER A 327 -4.82 9.96 8.56
N LEU A 328 -4.19 10.37 9.65
CA LEU A 328 -3.08 9.65 10.27
C LEU A 328 -3.55 8.81 11.47
N ALA A 329 -4.33 9.41 12.37
CA ALA A 329 -4.63 8.82 13.68
C ALA A 329 -5.47 7.55 13.55
N LEU A 330 -6.54 7.57 12.77
CA LEU A 330 -7.45 6.41 12.68
C LEU A 330 -6.82 5.22 11.94
N PRO A 331 -6.19 5.38 10.76
CA PRO A 331 -5.46 4.29 10.14
C PRO A 331 -4.34 3.73 11.00
N LEU A 332 -3.54 4.59 11.67
CA LEU A 332 -2.47 4.12 12.55
C LEU A 332 -3.01 3.35 13.76
N ALA A 333 -4.10 3.82 14.38
CA ALA A 333 -4.72 3.12 15.50
C ALA A 333 -5.15 1.69 15.12
N VAL A 334 -5.80 1.54 13.95
CA VAL A 334 -6.20 0.23 13.43
C VAL A 334 -4.97 -0.62 13.09
N LEU A 335 -3.99 -0.03 12.39
CA LEU A 335 -2.77 -0.76 12.00
C LEU A 335 -1.95 -1.23 13.21
N TRP A 336 -1.86 -0.42 14.25
CA TRP A 336 -1.10 -0.79 15.45
C TRP A 336 -1.77 -1.91 16.25
N ARG A 337 -3.10 -1.98 16.19
CA ARG A 337 -3.86 -3.03 16.85
C ARG A 337 -3.89 -4.33 16.05
N ASP A 338 -4.26 -4.24 14.78
CA ASP A 338 -4.76 -5.38 14.00
C ASP A 338 -3.80 -5.86 12.91
N ALA A 339 -2.70 -5.11 12.64
CA ALA A 339 -1.77 -5.46 11.58
C ALA A 339 -0.38 -5.82 12.12
N ASP A 340 0.27 -6.79 11.50
CA ASP A 340 1.70 -7.00 11.71
C ASP A 340 2.50 -6.04 10.81
N VAL A 341 2.67 -4.81 11.29
CA VAL A 341 3.40 -3.76 10.57
C VAL A 341 4.88 -4.10 10.46
N GLN A 342 5.42 -4.87 11.39
CA GLN A 342 6.82 -5.26 11.39
C GLN A 342 7.15 -6.14 10.18
N VAL A 343 6.27 -7.10 9.87
CA VAL A 343 6.43 -8.01 8.73
C VAL A 343 5.89 -7.37 7.44
N HIS A 344 4.86 -6.52 7.55
CA HIS A 344 4.15 -5.95 6.41
C HIS A 344 4.14 -4.41 6.42
N PRO A 345 5.30 -3.74 6.21
CA PRO A 345 5.40 -2.27 6.21
C PRO A 345 4.52 -1.60 5.14
N ARG A 346 4.10 -2.33 4.12
CA ARG A 346 3.18 -1.88 3.06
C ARG A 346 1.87 -1.30 3.58
N TYR A 347 1.41 -1.73 4.76
CA TYR A 347 0.19 -1.23 5.36
C TYR A 347 0.26 0.25 5.71
N LEU A 348 1.47 0.79 5.93
CA LEU A 348 1.69 2.20 6.18
C LEU A 348 1.50 3.09 4.93
N LEU A 349 1.40 2.51 3.73
CA LEU A 349 1.17 3.30 2.51
C LEU A 349 -0.11 4.13 2.57
N VAL A 350 -1.14 3.67 3.31
CA VAL A 350 -2.40 4.40 3.48
C VAL A 350 -2.21 5.77 4.15
N VAL A 351 -1.20 5.92 5.01
CA VAL A 351 -0.89 7.18 5.70
C VAL A 351 0.14 8.04 4.97
N LEU A 352 0.78 7.52 3.93
CA LEU A 352 1.86 8.20 3.20
C LEU A 352 1.47 9.58 2.67
N PRO A 353 0.31 9.80 2.00
CA PRO A 353 -0.04 11.10 1.46
C PRO A 353 -0.17 12.17 2.56
N ALA A 354 -0.85 11.82 3.66
CA ALA A 354 -1.04 12.73 4.78
C ALA A 354 0.28 13.07 5.47
N SER A 355 1.14 12.06 5.68
CA SER A 355 2.49 12.24 6.23
C SER A 355 3.34 13.17 5.37
N MET A 356 3.31 12.97 4.06
CA MET A 356 4.11 13.75 3.11
C MET A 356 3.65 15.21 3.05
N ILE A 357 2.33 15.47 3.03
CA ILE A 357 1.75 16.82 3.08
C ILE A 357 2.14 17.51 4.39
N LEU A 358 2.00 16.82 5.53
CA LEU A 358 2.35 17.36 6.84
C LEU A 358 3.83 17.72 6.91
N CYS A 359 4.72 16.79 6.57
CA CYS A 359 6.16 17.01 6.64
C CYS A 359 6.64 18.14 5.72
N ALA A 360 6.15 18.16 4.47
CA ALA A 360 6.50 19.23 3.54
C ALA A 360 5.98 20.60 4.00
N SER A 361 4.76 20.66 4.57
CA SER A 361 4.20 21.89 5.14
C SER A 361 5.03 22.41 6.30
N LEU A 362 5.39 21.53 7.24
CA LEU A 362 6.20 21.90 8.40
C LEU A 362 7.61 22.32 7.98
N TYR A 363 8.24 21.55 7.11
CA TYR A 363 9.58 21.83 6.64
C TYR A 363 9.65 23.17 5.89
N HIS A 364 8.70 23.45 5.01
CA HIS A 364 8.60 24.71 4.28
C HIS A 364 8.38 25.90 5.24
N ARG A 365 7.56 25.73 6.28
CA ARG A 365 7.31 26.76 7.29
C ARG A 365 8.56 27.08 8.11
N TRP A 366 9.38 26.07 8.40
CA TRP A 366 10.58 26.25 9.22
C TRP A 366 11.80 26.69 8.44
N ALA A 367 11.90 26.30 7.18
CA ALA A 367 13.05 26.58 6.34
C ALA A 367 12.60 26.95 4.92
N PRO A 368 12.10 28.18 4.69
CA PRO A 368 11.54 28.60 3.41
C PRO A 368 12.62 28.85 2.32
N SER A 369 13.89 28.58 2.60
CA SER A 369 15.01 28.89 1.71
C SER A 369 15.15 27.89 0.53
N PRO A 370 15.80 28.28 -0.60
CA PRO A 370 16.17 27.34 -1.66
C PRO A 370 17.07 26.21 -1.17
N ARG A 371 17.96 26.47 -0.22
CA ARG A 371 18.85 25.48 0.38
C ARG A 371 18.05 24.37 1.10
N ALA A 372 16.96 24.74 1.78
CA ALA A 372 16.10 23.75 2.42
C ALA A 372 15.42 22.81 1.41
N PHE A 373 15.04 23.33 0.24
CA PHE A 373 14.52 22.47 -0.83
C PHE A 373 15.60 21.50 -1.34
N ALA A 374 16.83 21.95 -1.51
CA ALA A 374 17.94 21.09 -1.90
C ALA A 374 18.23 20.01 -0.85
N VAL A 375 18.25 20.36 0.44
CA VAL A 375 18.43 19.41 1.54
C VAL A 375 17.29 18.38 1.58
N TRP A 376 16.03 18.81 1.44
CA TRP A 376 14.88 17.92 1.34
C TRP A 376 15.05 16.91 0.21
N THR A 377 15.40 17.40 -0.98
CA THR A 377 15.62 16.57 -2.17
C THR A 377 16.76 15.57 -1.94
N ALA A 378 17.90 16.05 -1.42
CA ALA A 378 19.06 15.20 -1.15
C ALA A 378 18.75 14.07 -0.15
N LEU A 379 18.02 14.36 0.94
CA LEU A 379 17.61 13.36 1.92
C LEU A 379 16.73 12.27 1.30
N HIS A 380 15.77 12.65 0.45
CA HIS A 380 14.92 11.67 -0.22
C HIS A 380 15.67 10.86 -1.27
N LEU A 381 16.59 11.48 -2.02
CA LEU A 381 17.45 10.77 -2.96
C LEU A 381 18.41 9.80 -2.26
N LEU A 382 19.01 10.21 -1.16
CA LEU A 382 19.88 9.35 -0.35
C LEU A 382 19.11 8.16 0.22
N ALA A 383 17.93 8.39 0.80
CA ALA A 383 17.12 7.31 1.33
C ALA A 383 16.61 6.36 0.24
N PHE A 384 16.21 6.91 -0.91
CA PHE A 384 15.83 6.10 -2.07
C PHE A 384 17.01 5.26 -2.56
N GLY A 385 18.21 5.86 -2.73
CA GLY A 385 19.42 5.15 -3.12
C GLY A 385 19.85 4.10 -2.10
N ALA A 386 19.84 4.44 -0.80
CA ALA A 386 20.16 3.50 0.27
C ALA A 386 19.19 2.31 0.28
N THR A 387 17.89 2.58 0.14
CA THR A 387 16.88 1.50 0.06
C THR A 387 17.10 0.63 -1.18
N TRP A 388 17.48 1.24 -2.31
CA TRP A 388 17.79 0.50 -3.52
C TRP A 388 18.94 -0.50 -3.30
N VAL A 389 19.97 -0.10 -2.57
CA VAL A 389 21.10 -0.99 -2.20
C VAL A 389 20.62 -2.11 -1.27
N VAL A 390 19.87 -1.76 -0.22
CA VAL A 390 19.35 -2.72 0.77
C VAL A 390 18.41 -3.75 0.15
N VAL A 391 17.66 -3.38 -0.87
CA VAL A 391 16.70 -4.27 -1.54
C VAL A 391 17.37 -5.23 -2.54
N GLN A 392 18.61 -4.97 -2.97
CA GLN A 392 19.29 -5.83 -3.97
C GLN A 392 19.40 -7.31 -3.56
N PRO A 393 19.78 -7.70 -2.31
CA PRO A 393 19.77 -9.09 -1.89
C PRO A 393 18.41 -9.75 -2.02
N PHE A 394 17.32 -9.03 -1.68
CA PHE A 394 15.95 -9.54 -1.84
C PHE A 394 15.58 -9.72 -3.31
N ARG A 395 16.04 -8.84 -4.19
CA ARG A 395 15.83 -8.97 -5.64
C ARG A 395 16.61 -10.15 -6.21
N GLN A 396 17.81 -10.36 -5.74
CA GLN A 396 18.61 -11.53 -6.12
C GLN A 396 17.89 -12.81 -5.68
N LEU A 397 17.44 -12.87 -4.44
CA LEU A 397 16.65 -13.99 -3.93
C LEU A 397 15.38 -14.24 -4.75
N GLN A 398 14.69 -13.19 -5.22
CA GLN A 398 13.54 -13.35 -6.11
C GLN A 398 13.92 -13.92 -7.49
N ARG A 399 15.09 -13.57 -8.03
CA ARG A 399 15.61 -14.18 -9.26
C ARG A 399 15.87 -15.65 -9.06
N GLU A 400 16.49 -16.02 -7.96
CA GLU A 400 16.76 -17.41 -7.59
C GLU A 400 15.47 -18.20 -7.41
N LYS A 401 14.46 -17.62 -6.74
CA LYS A 401 13.13 -18.22 -6.62
C LYS A 401 12.47 -18.45 -8.00
N LYS A 402 12.57 -17.47 -8.89
CA LYS A 402 12.02 -17.56 -10.24
C LYS A 402 12.71 -18.68 -11.02
N GLU A 403 14.02 -18.75 -10.93
CA GLU A 403 14.81 -19.79 -11.59
C GLU A 403 14.49 -21.17 -11.02
N PHE A 404 14.40 -21.30 -9.70
CA PHE A 404 13.98 -22.56 -9.08
C PHE A 404 12.57 -22.97 -9.52
N ALA A 405 11.61 -22.06 -9.54
CA ALA A 405 10.26 -22.35 -10.01
C ALA A 405 10.24 -22.79 -11.48
N ARG A 406 11.12 -22.21 -12.33
CA ARG A 406 11.32 -22.62 -13.72
C ARG A 406 11.87 -24.05 -13.78
N ILE A 407 12.89 -24.37 -12.98
CA ILE A 407 13.48 -25.72 -12.94
C ILE A 407 12.43 -26.76 -12.53
N VAL A 408 11.64 -26.48 -11.49
CA VAL A 408 10.55 -27.40 -11.08
C VAL A 408 9.57 -27.63 -12.24
N ARG A 409 9.15 -26.54 -12.91
CA ARG A 409 8.24 -26.62 -14.03
C ARG A 409 8.78 -27.49 -15.19
N GLU A 410 10.09 -27.43 -15.46
CA GLU A 410 10.74 -28.16 -16.54
C GLU A 410 11.04 -29.62 -16.19
N ARG A 411 11.43 -29.89 -14.92
CA ARG A 411 11.96 -31.20 -14.50
C ARG A 411 10.90 -32.12 -13.90
N VAL A 412 9.82 -31.57 -13.34
CA VAL A 412 8.80 -32.37 -12.65
C VAL A 412 7.72 -32.83 -13.63
N PRO A 413 7.41 -34.14 -13.68
CA PRO A 413 6.35 -34.69 -14.53
C PRO A 413 4.97 -34.09 -14.22
N GLY A 414 4.04 -34.20 -15.21
CA GLY A 414 2.69 -33.65 -15.08
C GLY A 414 1.86 -34.25 -13.93
N GLU A 415 2.08 -35.51 -13.58
CA GLU A 415 1.29 -36.25 -12.57
C GLU A 415 2.01 -36.35 -11.21
N ALA A 416 2.77 -35.34 -10.84
CA ALA A 416 3.52 -35.36 -9.61
C ALA A 416 2.75 -34.79 -8.43
N LEU A 417 3.12 -35.25 -7.21
CA LEU A 417 2.77 -34.60 -5.95
C LEU A 417 3.93 -33.72 -5.51
N LEU A 418 3.66 -32.44 -5.28
CA LEU A 418 4.62 -31.45 -4.85
C LEU A 418 4.41 -31.07 -3.40
N LEU A 419 5.42 -31.30 -2.57
CA LEU A 419 5.54 -30.74 -1.24
C LEU A 419 6.17 -29.36 -1.39
N ALA A 420 5.34 -28.35 -1.66
CA ALA A 420 5.78 -27.10 -2.24
C ALA A 420 6.10 -26.01 -1.20
N GLY A 421 5.63 -26.15 0.05
CA GLY A 421 5.87 -25.14 1.08
C GLY A 421 5.48 -23.73 0.62
N SER A 422 6.36 -22.79 0.81
CA SER A 422 6.16 -21.38 0.42
C SER A 422 6.08 -21.16 -1.10
N TYR A 423 6.38 -22.17 -1.91
CA TYR A 423 6.20 -22.12 -3.37
C TYR A 423 4.80 -22.54 -3.84
N SER A 424 3.94 -23.01 -2.93
CA SER A 424 2.59 -23.47 -3.28
C SER A 424 1.79 -22.48 -4.15
N PRO A 425 1.74 -21.16 -3.84
CA PRO A 425 1.02 -20.21 -4.67
C PRO A 425 1.61 -20.06 -6.09
N VAL A 426 2.93 -20.20 -6.22
CA VAL A 426 3.62 -20.13 -7.51
C VAL A 426 3.22 -21.31 -8.39
N PHE A 427 3.24 -22.51 -7.84
CA PHE A 427 2.90 -23.72 -8.59
C PHE A 427 1.38 -23.82 -8.84
N ASP A 428 0.55 -23.34 -7.91
CA ASP A 428 -0.88 -23.18 -8.15
C ASP A 428 -1.18 -22.21 -9.30
N TYR A 429 -0.41 -21.14 -9.40
CA TYR A 429 -0.51 -20.20 -10.52
C TYR A 429 -0.12 -20.87 -11.84
N TYR A 430 0.99 -21.61 -11.90
CA TYR A 430 1.36 -22.36 -13.12
C TYR A 430 0.31 -23.41 -13.50
N ARG A 431 -0.26 -24.10 -12.51
CA ARG A 431 -1.39 -25.01 -12.73
C ARG A 431 -2.59 -24.27 -13.31
N ALA A 432 -2.89 -23.09 -12.81
CA ALA A 432 -3.99 -22.23 -13.28
C ALA A 432 -3.78 -21.73 -14.74
N LEU A 433 -2.54 -21.56 -15.17
CA LEU A 433 -2.20 -21.27 -16.58
C LEU A 433 -2.36 -22.46 -17.52
N GLY A 434 -2.69 -23.65 -17.00
CA GLY A 434 -2.80 -24.89 -17.77
C GLY A 434 -1.46 -25.56 -18.09
N GLU A 435 -0.34 -25.07 -17.53
CA GLU A 435 1.00 -25.62 -17.85
C GLU A 435 1.23 -26.99 -17.21
N ARG A 436 0.71 -27.22 -16.02
CA ARG A 436 0.83 -28.48 -15.28
C ARG A 436 -0.48 -28.78 -14.52
N PRO A 437 -1.59 -29.05 -15.23
CA PRO A 437 -2.91 -29.14 -14.62
C PRO A 437 -3.06 -30.31 -13.64
N GLN A 438 -2.27 -31.37 -13.82
CA GLN A 438 -2.36 -32.60 -13.03
C GLN A 438 -1.47 -32.62 -11.79
N TRP A 439 -0.67 -31.57 -11.55
CA TRP A 439 0.08 -31.49 -10.30
C TRP A 439 -0.86 -31.45 -9.09
N THR A 440 -0.57 -32.27 -8.09
CA THR A 440 -1.15 -32.14 -6.75
C THR A 440 -0.16 -31.35 -5.92
N ILE A 441 -0.60 -30.20 -5.40
CA ILE A 441 0.23 -29.28 -4.63
C ILE A 441 -0.23 -29.31 -3.20
N LEU A 442 0.64 -29.77 -2.29
CA LEU A 442 0.37 -29.70 -0.86
C LEU A 442 0.87 -28.37 -0.31
N TRP A 443 -0.04 -27.67 0.31
CA TRP A 443 0.19 -26.40 0.96
C TRP A 443 0.66 -26.65 2.39
N SER A 444 1.85 -26.19 2.73
CA SER A 444 2.26 -26.01 4.11
C SER A 444 1.79 -24.62 4.55
N GLY A 445 0.70 -24.52 5.25
CA GLY A 445 0.15 -23.22 5.64
C GLY A 445 -1.11 -23.32 6.47
N TRP A 446 -1.89 -22.25 6.51
CA TRP A 446 -3.13 -22.15 7.27
C TRP A 446 -4.10 -23.28 6.91
N GLY A 447 -4.48 -24.08 7.91
CA GLY A 447 -5.36 -25.25 7.73
C GLY A 447 -4.62 -26.54 7.41
N TRP A 448 -3.30 -26.58 7.60
CA TRP A 448 -2.52 -27.79 7.47
C TRP A 448 -2.98 -28.86 8.47
N GLU A 449 -3.32 -30.03 7.96
CA GLU A 449 -3.67 -31.20 8.75
C GLU A 449 -2.67 -32.30 8.43
N ARG A 450 -1.76 -32.56 9.36
CA ARG A 450 -0.70 -33.59 9.23
C ARG A 450 -1.21 -34.90 8.63
N ASN A 451 -2.33 -35.40 9.14
CA ASN A 451 -2.89 -36.68 8.73
C ASN A 451 -3.36 -36.67 7.28
N LYS A 452 -3.84 -35.53 6.76
CA LYS A 452 -4.25 -35.39 5.36
C LYS A 452 -3.07 -35.36 4.41
N GLU A 453 -1.98 -34.74 4.81
CA GLU A 453 -0.78 -34.68 3.95
C GLU A 453 -0.05 -36.00 3.92
N GLU A 454 0.08 -36.68 5.06
CA GLU A 454 0.62 -38.01 5.12
C GLU A 454 -0.21 -38.97 4.26
N ALA A 455 -1.54 -38.95 4.38
CA ALA A 455 -2.44 -39.74 3.57
C ALA A 455 -2.27 -39.44 2.07
N ALA A 456 -2.13 -38.17 1.68
CA ALA A 456 -1.93 -37.77 0.28
C ALA A 456 -0.58 -38.25 -0.28
N ILE A 457 0.49 -38.24 0.53
CA ILE A 457 1.81 -38.78 0.15
C ILE A 457 1.73 -40.29 -0.07
N LEU A 458 1.14 -40.99 0.89
CA LEU A 458 0.98 -42.46 0.82
C LEU A 458 0.10 -42.88 -0.36
N ASP A 459 -0.98 -42.13 -0.63
CA ASP A 459 -1.86 -42.37 -1.76
C ASP A 459 -1.15 -42.13 -3.10
N ALA A 460 -0.36 -41.05 -3.21
CA ALA A 460 0.45 -40.78 -4.39
C ALA A 460 1.41 -41.95 -4.67
N TRP A 461 2.10 -42.47 -3.66
CA TRP A 461 2.98 -43.63 -3.84
C TRP A 461 2.25 -44.92 -4.24
N LYS A 462 1.07 -45.18 -3.64
CA LYS A 462 0.23 -46.32 -4.01
C LYS A 462 -0.21 -46.25 -5.47
N GLN A 463 -0.45 -45.03 -5.97
CA GLN A 463 -0.80 -44.78 -7.39
C GLN A 463 0.41 -44.76 -8.34
N GLY A 464 1.63 -44.97 -7.82
CA GLY A 464 2.86 -44.87 -8.62
C GLY A 464 3.24 -43.44 -9.00
N ARG A 465 2.60 -42.42 -8.41
CA ARG A 465 2.88 -41.02 -8.71
C ARG A 465 4.15 -40.58 -8.03
N PRO A 466 5.05 -39.85 -8.71
CA PRO A 466 6.27 -39.36 -8.08
C PRO A 466 5.97 -38.23 -7.09
N VAL A 467 6.68 -38.23 -5.97
CA VAL A 467 6.60 -37.22 -4.93
C VAL A 467 7.88 -36.38 -4.93
N TYR A 468 7.74 -35.09 -4.94
CA TYR A 468 8.86 -34.14 -4.92
C TYR A 468 8.79 -33.20 -3.73
N LEU A 469 9.93 -32.98 -3.09
CA LEU A 469 10.13 -31.98 -2.05
C LEU A 469 10.81 -30.77 -2.71
N CYS A 470 10.17 -29.60 -2.57
CA CYS A 470 10.66 -28.32 -3.08
C CYS A 470 11.30 -27.51 -1.95
N ASP A 471 12.61 -27.69 -1.77
CA ASP A 471 13.43 -26.98 -0.79
C ASP A 471 14.33 -25.93 -1.49
N GLY A 472 13.73 -25.11 -2.31
CA GLY A 472 14.41 -24.09 -3.10
C GLY A 472 14.90 -22.90 -2.28
N PRO A 473 15.57 -21.91 -2.92
CA PRO A 473 16.07 -20.73 -2.26
C PRO A 473 14.98 -20.02 -1.47
N ALA A 474 15.26 -19.73 -0.18
CA ALA A 474 14.30 -19.18 0.77
C ALA A 474 12.94 -19.90 0.74
N ALA A 475 12.97 -21.22 0.67
CA ALA A 475 11.81 -22.03 0.99
C ALA A 475 11.44 -21.72 2.42
N TRP A 476 10.56 -20.76 2.59
CA TRP A 476 9.97 -20.48 3.90
C TRP A 476 8.95 -21.56 4.16
N LEU A 477 9.31 -22.40 5.07
CA LEU A 477 8.33 -23.13 5.83
C LEU A 477 7.80 -22.11 6.82
N TYR A 478 6.59 -21.68 6.61
CA TYR A 478 5.92 -20.62 7.38
C TYR A 478 5.85 -20.93 8.87
N PHE A 479 6.12 -22.20 9.23
CA PHE A 479 6.15 -22.68 10.60
C PHE A 479 7.31 -23.67 10.73
N GLU A 480 8.28 -23.37 11.56
CA GLU A 480 9.39 -24.28 11.89
C GLU A 480 8.87 -25.66 12.33
N ASP A 481 7.75 -25.67 13.04
CA ASP A 481 7.08 -26.90 13.51
C ASP A 481 6.58 -27.78 12.36
N GLN A 482 6.12 -27.20 11.26
CA GLN A 482 5.65 -27.96 10.08
C GLN A 482 6.82 -28.55 9.27
N ARG A 483 7.96 -27.88 9.26
CA ARG A 483 9.19 -28.40 8.68
C ARG A 483 9.67 -29.64 9.43
N LEU A 484 9.62 -29.60 10.74
CA LEU A 484 9.94 -30.73 11.60
C LEU A 484 9.01 -31.90 11.31
N ASP A 485 7.71 -31.69 11.20
CA ASP A 485 6.73 -32.74 10.93
C ASP A 485 6.90 -33.39 9.57
N LEU A 486 7.05 -32.62 8.48
CA LEU A 486 7.39 -33.16 7.17
C LEU A 486 8.75 -33.85 7.17
N HIS A 487 9.71 -33.32 7.92
CA HIS A 487 11.02 -33.92 8.08
C HIS A 487 10.94 -35.29 8.73
N PHE A 488 10.13 -35.48 9.76
CA PHE A 488 9.91 -36.78 10.44
C PHE A 488 9.26 -37.81 9.49
N ILE A 489 8.26 -37.42 8.68
CA ILE A 489 7.63 -38.30 7.70
C ILE A 489 8.60 -38.69 6.60
N LEU A 490 9.46 -37.77 6.15
CA LEU A 490 10.34 -37.93 5.00
C LEU A 490 11.77 -38.29 5.35
N LEU A 491 12.21 -38.18 6.64
CA LEU A 491 13.57 -38.45 7.08
C LEU A 491 14.04 -39.90 6.75
N PRO A 492 13.22 -40.95 7.03
CA PRO A 492 13.64 -42.30 6.77
C PRO A 492 13.59 -42.70 5.28
N LYS A 493 13.10 -41.81 4.40
CA LYS A 493 12.85 -42.13 3.00
C LYS A 493 14.05 -41.83 2.11
N ARG A 494 14.26 -42.66 1.11
CA ARG A 494 15.28 -42.44 0.08
C ARG A 494 14.96 -41.15 -0.70
N LYS A 495 15.96 -40.32 -0.86
CA LYS A 495 15.87 -39.07 -1.62
C LYS A 495 16.89 -39.05 -2.73
N GLU A 496 16.49 -38.58 -3.87
CA GLU A 496 17.33 -38.36 -5.04
C GLU A 496 17.31 -36.88 -5.42
N LEU A 497 18.49 -36.30 -5.54
CA LEU A 497 18.63 -34.90 -5.97
C LEU A 497 18.37 -34.80 -7.47
N VAL A 498 17.29 -34.14 -7.85
CA VAL A 498 16.93 -33.87 -9.25
C VAL A 498 17.53 -32.57 -9.75
N ALA A 499 17.55 -31.57 -8.88
CA ALA A 499 18.19 -30.27 -9.07
C ALA A 499 18.45 -29.61 -7.70
N PRO A 500 19.26 -28.55 -7.61
CA PRO A 500 19.46 -27.82 -6.37
C PRO A 500 18.13 -27.43 -5.72
N GLY A 501 17.87 -27.92 -4.50
CA GLY A 501 16.60 -27.69 -3.78
C GLY A 501 15.40 -28.50 -4.27
N LEU A 502 15.53 -29.37 -5.29
CA LEU A 502 14.47 -30.25 -5.76
C LEU A 502 14.86 -31.71 -5.53
N LEU A 503 14.15 -32.37 -4.63
CA LEU A 503 14.38 -33.75 -4.24
C LEU A 503 13.21 -34.62 -4.65
N ARG A 504 13.46 -35.74 -5.32
CA ARG A 504 12.49 -36.82 -5.48
C ARG A 504 12.52 -37.70 -4.25
N VAL A 505 11.36 -38.01 -3.70
CA VAL A 505 11.21 -38.83 -2.50
C VAL A 505 10.57 -40.15 -2.86
N TYR A 506 11.20 -41.24 -2.47
CA TYR A 506 10.74 -42.62 -2.73
C TYR A 506 10.06 -43.18 -1.45
N PRO A 507 9.10 -44.12 -1.62
CA PRO A 507 8.40 -44.76 -0.53
C PRO A 507 9.32 -45.48 0.45
#